data_4ba5091bb5b82a2d82a3e6856ab3d138
#
_entry.id   4ba5091bb5b82a2d82a3e6856ab3d138
#
_cell.length_a   1.000
_cell.length_b   1.000
_cell.length_c   1.000
_cell.angle_alpha   90.00
_cell.angle_beta   90.00
_cell.angle_gamma   90.00
#
_symmetry.space_group_name_H-M   'P 1'
#
loop_
_entity.id
_entity.type
_entity.pdbx_description
1 polymer ?
#
loop_
_entity_poly.entity_id
_entity_poly.type
_entity_poly.pdbx_seq_one_letter_code
_entity_poly.pdbx_strand_id
1 'polypeptide(L)'
;MVKARSEARLKDLATWRADDVVAYPKEFVERSRELYREIQRVTGASVVVDSSKFTHYAKVLEAADGIDLHLVHLVRDPRAVAYSWSKRKQIPDPTEALMVPRFGAVASTLRWIGRNQAALQMRRRLQSRYHLIRYEDYIRQPGKVLAPLFNQLGVVVASQWPDAANRPTLPESHAIWGNPSRFGRGPIRLVPDEEWRTAQPAWTRRLVGAMAAPWLARYGYSLVA
;
A
#
# COMPACT_ATOMS: atom_id res chain seq x y z
N MET A 1 -2.49 -24.60 -11.63
CA MET A 1 -2.52 -24.14 -10.22
C MET A 1 -1.07 -23.89 -9.76
N VAL A 2 -0.58 -22.66 -9.88
CA VAL A 2 0.79 -22.29 -9.53
C VAL A 2 0.78 -21.80 -8.09
N LYS A 3 1.28 -22.62 -7.16
CA LYS A 3 1.55 -22.22 -5.78
C LYS A 3 2.75 -21.26 -5.81
N ALA A 4 2.51 -19.97 -5.82
CA ALA A 4 3.56 -18.98 -5.57
C ALA A 4 3.95 -19.10 -4.09
N ARG A 5 5.10 -19.72 -3.82
CA ARG A 5 5.72 -19.73 -2.50
C ARG A 5 6.18 -18.32 -2.14
N SER A 6 5.40 -17.62 -1.35
CA SER A 6 5.80 -16.36 -0.72
C SER A 6 6.50 -16.62 0.62
N GLU A 7 7.57 -17.38 0.61
CA GLU A 7 8.50 -17.45 1.73
C GLU A 7 9.78 -16.68 1.40
N ALA A 8 9.69 -15.37 1.36
CA ALA A 8 10.87 -14.54 1.52
C ALA A 8 11.34 -14.69 2.96
N ARG A 9 12.39 -15.47 3.19
CA ARG A 9 13.02 -15.66 4.50
C ARG A 9 13.59 -14.31 4.97
N LEU A 10 13.64 -14.09 6.28
CA LEU A 10 14.26 -12.88 6.89
C LEU A 10 15.68 -12.60 6.38
N LYS A 11 16.40 -13.63 5.93
CA LYS A 11 17.72 -13.51 5.28
C LYS A 11 17.66 -12.71 3.97
N ASP A 12 16.56 -12.79 3.22
CA ASP A 12 16.40 -12.09 1.95
C ASP A 12 16.15 -10.59 2.14
N LEU A 13 15.69 -10.17 3.32
CA LEU A 13 15.49 -8.76 3.67
C LEU A 13 16.80 -8.03 4.01
N ALA A 14 17.80 -8.74 4.55
CA ALA A 14 19.11 -8.18 4.89
C ALA A 14 20.04 -8.08 3.67
N THR A 15 19.82 -8.90 2.63
CA THR A 15 20.62 -8.96 1.40
C THR A 15 19.99 -8.22 0.23
N TRP A 16 18.86 -7.56 0.43
CA TRP A 16 18.15 -6.83 -0.61
C TRP A 16 18.96 -5.60 -1.06
N ARG A 17 19.92 -5.82 -1.93
CA ARG A 17 20.57 -4.74 -2.67
C ARG A 17 19.61 -4.24 -3.74
N ALA A 18 19.58 -2.92 -3.90
CA ALA A 18 18.72 -2.23 -4.87
C ALA A 18 18.88 -2.70 -6.33
N ASP A 19 19.95 -3.38 -6.60
CA ASP A 19 20.38 -3.81 -7.94
C ASP A 19 20.08 -5.28 -8.24
N ASP A 20 19.57 -6.05 -7.27
CA ASP A 20 19.01 -7.36 -7.55
C ASP A 20 17.70 -7.16 -8.33
N VAL A 21 17.88 -6.81 -9.60
CA VAL A 21 16.84 -6.94 -10.61
C VAL A 21 16.56 -8.43 -10.69
N VAL A 22 15.54 -8.89 -9.96
CA VAL A 22 14.89 -10.13 -10.33
C VAL A 22 14.46 -9.89 -11.77
N ALA A 23 15.25 -10.41 -12.71
CA ALA A 23 14.90 -10.32 -14.12
C ALA A 23 13.65 -11.19 -14.31
N TYR A 24 12.50 -10.53 -14.30
CA TYR A 24 11.26 -11.23 -14.61
C TYR A 24 11.36 -11.78 -16.03
N PRO A 25 10.91 -13.01 -16.28
CA PRO A 25 10.85 -13.55 -17.63
C PRO A 25 10.10 -12.56 -18.53
N LYS A 26 10.63 -12.31 -19.72
CA LYS A 26 9.96 -11.42 -20.70
C LYS A 26 8.49 -11.75 -20.89
N GLU A 27 8.18 -13.04 -20.95
CA GLU A 27 6.80 -13.54 -21.04
C GLU A 27 5.92 -13.03 -19.90
N PHE A 28 6.43 -12.93 -18.66
CA PHE A 28 5.65 -12.41 -17.53
C PHE A 28 5.35 -10.91 -17.69
N VAL A 29 6.32 -10.14 -18.18
CA VAL A 29 6.14 -8.71 -18.48
C VAL A 29 5.09 -8.52 -19.58
N GLU A 30 5.19 -9.31 -20.67
CA GLU A 30 4.24 -9.26 -21.78
C GLU A 30 2.83 -9.63 -21.36
N ARG A 31 2.65 -10.72 -20.62
CA ARG A 31 1.32 -11.11 -20.12
C ARG A 31 0.75 -10.10 -19.14
N SER A 32 1.58 -9.47 -18.31
CA SER A 32 1.13 -8.38 -17.44
C SER A 32 0.62 -7.21 -18.29
N ARG A 33 1.35 -6.80 -19.32
CA ARG A 33 0.94 -5.77 -20.26
C ARG A 33 -0.39 -6.10 -20.93
N GLU A 34 -0.53 -7.31 -21.46
CA GLU A 34 -1.76 -7.79 -22.10
C GLU A 34 -2.95 -7.74 -21.14
N LEU A 35 -2.77 -8.18 -19.90
CA LEU A 35 -3.81 -8.12 -18.88
C LEU A 35 -4.35 -6.70 -18.69
N TYR A 36 -3.48 -5.69 -18.51
CA TYR A 36 -3.93 -4.31 -18.31
C TYR A 36 -4.60 -3.73 -19.56
N ARG A 37 -4.10 -4.05 -20.75
CA ARG A 37 -4.74 -3.65 -22.00
C ARG A 37 -6.14 -4.25 -22.16
N GLU A 38 -6.29 -5.53 -21.83
CA GLU A 38 -7.61 -6.18 -21.87
C GLU A 38 -8.56 -5.62 -20.81
N ILE A 39 -8.09 -5.30 -19.60
CA ILE A 39 -8.92 -4.62 -18.61
C ILE A 39 -9.42 -3.29 -19.17
N GLN A 40 -8.56 -2.47 -19.74
CA GLN A 40 -8.95 -1.19 -20.34
C GLN A 40 -9.92 -1.39 -21.51
N ARG A 41 -9.66 -2.35 -22.38
CA ARG A 41 -10.53 -2.66 -23.53
C ARG A 41 -11.94 -3.06 -23.10
N VAL A 42 -12.05 -3.93 -22.08
CA VAL A 42 -13.34 -4.45 -21.60
C VAL A 42 -14.11 -3.42 -20.79
N THR A 43 -13.41 -2.63 -19.99
CA THR A 43 -14.03 -1.67 -19.05
C THR A 43 -14.22 -0.27 -19.65
N GLY A 44 -13.49 0.08 -20.72
CA GLY A 44 -13.39 1.45 -21.23
C GLY A 44 -12.68 2.41 -20.29
N ALA A 45 -12.04 1.92 -19.22
CA ALA A 45 -11.40 2.75 -18.22
C ALA A 45 -10.10 3.39 -18.76
N SER A 46 -9.96 4.70 -18.60
CA SER A 46 -8.72 5.40 -18.94
C SER A 46 -7.60 5.15 -17.93
N VAL A 47 -7.94 4.82 -16.70
CA VAL A 47 -6.99 4.53 -15.61
C VAL A 47 -7.36 3.23 -14.92
N VAL A 48 -6.38 2.36 -14.74
CA VAL A 48 -6.52 1.11 -13.95
C VAL A 48 -5.76 1.27 -12.65
N VAL A 49 -6.43 1.03 -11.52
CA VAL A 49 -5.81 1.11 -10.18
C VAL A 49 -5.47 -0.30 -9.71
N ASP A 50 -4.17 -0.56 -9.56
CA ASP A 50 -3.66 -1.79 -8.98
C ASP A 50 -3.23 -1.59 -7.52
N SER A 51 -3.79 -2.36 -6.61
CA SER A 51 -3.44 -2.35 -5.18
C SER A 51 -2.69 -3.60 -4.73
N SER A 52 -1.91 -4.24 -5.60
CA SER A 52 -1.10 -5.44 -5.30
C SER A 52 -0.05 -5.21 -4.22
N LYS A 53 0.36 -3.97 -3.99
CA LYS A 53 1.23 -3.52 -2.87
C LYS A 53 2.69 -3.99 -2.91
N PHE A 54 3.14 -4.60 -4.00
CA PHE A 54 4.50 -5.09 -4.13
C PHE A 54 5.32 -4.22 -5.09
N THR A 55 6.35 -3.58 -4.57
CA THR A 55 7.21 -2.68 -5.36
C THR A 55 7.93 -3.41 -6.51
N HIS A 56 8.25 -4.69 -6.33
CA HIS A 56 8.86 -5.48 -7.41
C HIS A 56 7.90 -5.66 -8.60
N TYR A 57 6.59 -5.75 -8.35
CA TYR A 57 5.61 -5.80 -9.44
C TYR A 57 5.51 -4.45 -10.18
N ALA A 58 5.67 -3.34 -9.48
CA ALA A 58 5.76 -2.03 -10.13
C ALA A 58 6.95 -1.95 -11.10
N LYS A 59 8.07 -2.62 -10.82
CA LYS A 59 9.21 -2.72 -11.77
C LYS A 59 8.83 -3.51 -13.03
N VAL A 60 8.00 -4.54 -12.89
CA VAL A 60 7.49 -5.30 -14.05
C VAL A 60 6.65 -4.39 -14.94
N LEU A 61 5.74 -3.64 -14.34
CA LEU A 61 4.86 -2.73 -15.08
C LEU A 61 5.63 -1.55 -15.69
N GLU A 62 6.67 -1.07 -15.02
CA GLU A 62 7.55 -0.04 -15.57
C GLU A 62 8.32 -0.52 -16.80
N ALA A 63 8.70 -1.80 -16.83
CA ALA A 63 9.40 -2.42 -17.95
C ALA A 63 8.46 -2.81 -19.10
N ALA A 64 7.14 -2.74 -18.92
CA ALA A 64 6.16 -3.12 -19.91
C ALA A 64 5.86 -1.96 -20.85
N ASP A 65 6.21 -2.11 -22.13
CA ASP A 65 5.97 -1.09 -23.15
C ASP A 65 4.48 -0.72 -23.26
N GLY A 66 4.21 0.60 -23.30
CA GLY A 66 2.86 1.13 -23.46
C GLY A 66 2.02 1.13 -22.18
N ILE A 67 2.66 0.94 -21.00
CA ILE A 67 2.06 1.22 -19.69
C ILE A 67 2.66 2.52 -19.15
N ASP A 68 1.81 3.52 -18.94
CA ASP A 68 2.18 4.74 -18.21
C ASP A 68 1.95 4.50 -16.72
N LEU A 69 3.02 4.08 -16.03
CA LEU A 69 2.96 3.70 -14.61
C LEU A 69 3.08 4.92 -13.70
N HIS A 70 2.06 5.18 -12.92
CA HIS A 70 2.10 6.09 -11.78
C HIS A 70 2.10 5.32 -10.47
N LEU A 71 3.15 5.50 -9.66
CA LEU A 71 3.30 4.80 -8.38
C LEU A 71 2.82 5.67 -7.22
N VAL A 72 1.76 5.23 -6.54
CA VAL A 72 1.32 5.83 -5.28
C VAL A 72 2.00 5.11 -4.12
N HIS A 73 2.96 5.78 -3.50
CA HIS A 73 3.61 5.32 -2.27
C HIS A 73 2.83 5.83 -1.05
N LEU A 74 1.89 5.03 -0.60
CA LEU A 74 1.13 5.32 0.61
C LEU A 74 1.92 4.90 1.85
N VAL A 75 2.40 5.88 2.62
CA VAL A 75 3.14 5.66 3.87
C VAL A 75 2.24 5.93 5.08
N ARG A 76 2.39 5.13 6.12
CA ARG A 76 1.70 5.28 7.39
C ARG A 76 2.72 5.20 8.53
N ASP A 77 2.43 5.85 9.66
CA ASP A 77 3.29 5.80 10.85
C ASP A 77 3.66 4.35 11.22
N PRO A 78 4.95 3.98 11.31
CA PRO A 78 5.38 2.62 11.59
C PRO A 78 4.88 2.09 12.93
N ARG A 79 4.64 2.96 13.93
CA ARG A 79 4.08 2.59 15.22
C ARG A 79 2.65 2.11 15.08
N ALA A 80 1.84 2.83 14.29
CA ALA A 80 0.48 2.43 13.95
C ALA A 80 0.47 1.11 13.14
N VAL A 81 1.41 0.94 12.21
CA VAL A 81 1.55 -0.29 11.42
C VAL A 81 1.91 -1.47 12.30
N ALA A 82 2.92 -1.33 13.19
CA ALA A 82 3.33 -2.38 14.11
C ALA A 82 2.18 -2.81 15.04
N TYR A 83 1.43 -1.84 15.57
CA TYR A 83 0.23 -2.11 16.36
C TYR A 83 -0.84 -2.88 15.57
N SER A 84 -1.13 -2.43 14.36
CA SER A 84 -2.10 -3.10 13.48
C SER A 84 -1.73 -4.55 13.16
N TRP A 85 -0.43 -4.85 12.96
CA TRP A 85 0.08 -6.20 12.70
C TRP A 85 0.15 -7.08 13.95
N SER A 86 0.11 -6.51 15.15
CA SER A 86 0.06 -7.26 16.41
C SER A 86 -1.34 -7.79 16.73
N LYS A 87 -2.39 -7.18 16.17
CA LYS A 87 -3.78 -7.55 16.43
C LYS A 87 -4.14 -8.90 15.80
N ARG A 88 -5.01 -9.64 16.48
CA ARG A 88 -5.67 -10.82 15.89
C ARG A 88 -6.77 -10.32 14.95
N LYS A 89 -6.71 -10.73 13.70
CA LYS A 89 -7.72 -10.41 12.70
C LYS A 89 -8.10 -11.68 11.97
N GLN A 90 -9.39 -11.92 11.86
CA GLN A 90 -9.93 -13.02 11.08
C GLN A 90 -10.30 -12.48 9.69
N ILE A 91 -9.99 -13.27 8.67
CA ILE A 91 -10.47 -13.01 7.31
C ILE A 91 -11.85 -13.65 7.21
N PRO A 92 -12.88 -12.90 6.78
CA PRO A 92 -14.18 -13.51 6.51
C PRO A 92 -14.02 -14.51 5.37
N ASP A 93 -14.11 -15.79 5.72
CA ASP A 93 -14.14 -16.90 4.78
C ASP A 93 -15.30 -17.81 5.18
N PRO A 94 -16.19 -18.19 4.25
CA PRO A 94 -17.35 -19.02 4.56
C PRO A 94 -16.99 -20.47 4.90
N THR A 95 -15.78 -20.92 4.58
CA THR A 95 -15.37 -22.34 4.71
C THR A 95 -14.37 -22.57 5.83
N GLU A 96 -13.50 -21.58 6.11
CA GLU A 96 -12.43 -21.72 7.10
C GLU A 96 -12.21 -20.44 7.91
N ALA A 97 -11.87 -20.60 9.18
CA ALA A 97 -11.49 -19.48 10.06
C ALA A 97 -10.05 -19.04 9.79
N LEU A 98 -9.82 -18.40 8.65
CA LEU A 98 -8.50 -17.93 8.26
C LEU A 98 -8.07 -16.73 9.10
N MET A 99 -6.88 -16.81 9.69
CA MET A 99 -6.31 -15.74 10.49
C MET A 99 -5.24 -14.98 9.71
N VAL A 100 -5.28 -13.64 9.80
CA VAL A 100 -4.20 -12.80 9.29
C VAL A 100 -2.92 -13.08 10.07
N PRO A 101 -1.76 -13.32 9.40
CA PRO A 101 -0.49 -13.49 10.09
C PRO A 101 -0.18 -12.30 11.01
N ARG A 102 0.34 -12.58 12.20
CA ARG A 102 0.74 -11.58 13.18
C ARG A 102 2.25 -11.41 13.18
N PHE A 103 2.69 -10.19 13.36
CA PHE A 103 4.12 -9.88 13.49
C PHE A 103 4.38 -9.08 14.76
N GLY A 104 5.45 -9.43 15.47
CA GLY A 104 5.97 -8.63 16.58
C GLY A 104 6.51 -7.27 16.09
N ALA A 105 6.73 -6.34 17.03
CA ALA A 105 7.13 -4.97 16.73
C ALA A 105 8.39 -4.89 15.85
N VAL A 106 9.44 -5.64 16.18
CA VAL A 106 10.71 -5.64 15.42
C VAL A 106 10.50 -6.13 13.99
N ALA A 107 9.88 -7.30 13.83
CA ALA A 107 9.65 -7.90 12.50
C ALA A 107 8.74 -7.01 11.63
N SER A 108 7.71 -6.39 12.24
CA SER A 108 6.84 -5.45 11.56
C SER A 108 7.59 -4.21 11.10
N THR A 109 8.45 -3.64 11.98
CA THR A 109 9.24 -2.44 11.66
C THR A 109 10.26 -2.70 10.55
N LEU A 110 10.97 -3.82 10.60
CA LEU A 110 11.93 -4.18 9.54
C LEU A 110 11.23 -4.37 8.18
N ARG A 111 10.06 -5.03 8.15
CA ARG A 111 9.26 -5.15 6.94
C ARG A 111 8.79 -3.79 6.43
N TRP A 112 8.35 -2.91 7.33
CA TRP A 112 7.93 -1.56 6.99
C TRP A 112 9.10 -0.77 6.37
N ILE A 113 10.29 -0.80 6.99
CA ILE A 113 11.51 -0.16 6.49
C ILE A 113 11.85 -0.68 5.10
N GLY A 114 11.94 -2.00 4.92
CA GLY A 114 12.31 -2.61 3.65
C GLY A 114 11.34 -2.24 2.52
N ARG A 115 10.02 -2.30 2.76
CA ARG A 115 9.01 -1.93 1.77
C ARG A 115 9.05 -0.46 1.38
N ASN A 116 9.20 0.43 2.36
CA ASN A 116 9.28 1.87 2.11
C ASN A 116 10.58 2.23 1.40
N GLN A 117 11.69 1.57 1.76
CA GLN A 117 12.97 1.75 1.07
C GLN A 117 12.89 1.33 -0.41
N ALA A 118 12.26 0.19 -0.68
CA ALA A 118 12.03 -0.27 -2.04
C ALA A 118 11.17 0.72 -2.85
N ALA A 119 10.10 1.26 -2.25
CA ALA A 119 9.28 2.27 -2.90
C ALA A 119 10.04 3.57 -3.15
N LEU A 120 10.90 4.00 -2.22
CA LEU A 120 11.76 5.18 -2.41
C LEU A 120 12.76 5.03 -3.57
N GLN A 121 13.23 3.82 -3.85
CA GLN A 121 14.11 3.57 -5.01
C GLN A 121 13.39 3.85 -6.32
N MET A 122 12.09 3.53 -6.42
CA MET A 122 11.29 3.83 -7.60
C MET A 122 11.14 5.33 -7.87
N ARG A 123 11.29 6.19 -6.85
CA ARG A 123 11.21 7.64 -7.00
C ARG A 123 12.22 8.19 -8.02
N ARG A 124 13.45 7.65 -8.03
CA ARG A 124 14.50 8.10 -8.97
C ARG A 124 14.18 7.72 -10.41
N ARG A 125 13.49 6.62 -10.61
CA ARG A 125 13.12 6.10 -11.92
C ARG A 125 11.86 6.80 -12.47
N LEU A 126 10.83 6.90 -11.64
CA LEU A 126 9.52 7.41 -12.04
C LEU A 126 9.40 8.94 -11.98
N GLN A 127 10.25 9.62 -11.21
CA GLN A 127 10.28 11.08 -11.09
C GLN A 127 8.90 11.70 -10.81
N SER A 128 8.31 12.42 -11.78
CA SER A 128 6.98 13.04 -11.66
C SER A 128 5.83 12.01 -11.53
N ARG A 129 6.05 10.78 -11.96
CA ARG A 129 5.08 9.67 -11.82
C ARG A 129 5.14 8.94 -10.49
N TYR A 130 5.95 9.42 -9.54
CA TYR A 130 6.01 8.90 -8.18
C TYR A 130 5.31 9.86 -7.23
N HIS A 131 4.27 9.38 -6.54
CA HIS A 131 3.42 10.16 -5.65
C HIS A 131 3.53 9.64 -4.21
N LEU A 132 4.17 10.42 -3.33
CA LEU A 132 4.23 10.10 -1.90
C LEU A 132 3.01 10.66 -1.19
N ILE A 133 2.23 9.79 -0.56
CA ILE A 133 1.03 10.14 0.18
C ILE A 133 1.14 9.61 1.60
N ARG A 134 0.90 10.47 2.59
CA ARG A 134 0.76 10.03 3.99
C ARG A 134 -0.68 9.61 4.23
N TYR A 135 -0.85 8.42 4.83
CA TYR A 135 -2.16 7.89 5.19
C TYR A 135 -2.96 8.86 6.06
N GLU A 136 -2.31 9.48 7.03
CA GLU A 136 -2.94 10.41 7.98
C GLU A 136 -3.46 11.68 7.29
N ASP A 137 -2.73 12.19 6.30
CA ASP A 137 -3.15 13.36 5.52
C ASP A 137 -4.28 12.98 4.57
N TYR A 138 -4.20 11.81 3.94
CA TYR A 138 -5.26 11.29 3.09
C TYR A 138 -6.58 11.10 3.86
N ILE A 139 -6.54 10.53 5.07
CA ILE A 139 -7.75 10.33 5.86
C ILE A 139 -8.38 11.67 6.30
N ARG A 140 -7.56 12.68 6.59
CA ARG A 140 -8.08 14.00 7.03
C ARG A 140 -8.61 14.83 5.86
N GLN A 141 -7.95 14.80 4.72
CA GLN A 141 -8.25 15.66 3.58
C GLN A 141 -8.07 14.92 2.24
N PRO A 142 -8.87 13.89 1.95
CA PRO A 142 -8.65 13.00 0.80
C PRO A 142 -8.66 13.78 -0.53
N GLY A 143 -9.58 14.72 -0.70
CA GLY A 143 -9.68 15.53 -1.91
C GLY A 143 -8.42 16.35 -2.16
N LYS A 144 -7.93 17.05 -1.13
CA LYS A 144 -6.73 17.88 -1.24
C LYS A 144 -5.48 17.05 -1.57
N VAL A 145 -5.38 15.85 -0.97
CA VAL A 145 -4.22 14.98 -1.15
C VAL A 145 -4.22 14.30 -2.52
N LEU A 146 -5.38 13.94 -3.05
CA LEU A 146 -5.48 13.22 -4.32
C LEU A 146 -5.65 14.15 -5.54
N ALA A 147 -6.09 15.39 -5.36
CA ALA A 147 -6.30 16.31 -6.48
C ALA A 147 -5.08 16.48 -7.40
N PRO A 148 -3.84 16.67 -6.91
CA PRO A 148 -2.67 16.76 -7.77
C PRO A 148 -2.44 15.51 -8.63
N LEU A 149 -2.66 14.32 -8.06
CA LEU A 149 -2.55 13.06 -8.80
C LEU A 149 -3.59 12.96 -9.91
N PHE A 150 -4.85 13.26 -9.61
CA PHE A 150 -5.91 13.18 -10.61
C PHE A 150 -5.76 14.22 -11.73
N ASN A 151 -5.33 15.42 -11.37
CA ASN A 151 -5.00 16.44 -12.38
C ASN A 151 -3.90 15.97 -13.34
N GLN A 152 -2.86 15.34 -12.80
CA GLN A 152 -1.77 14.79 -13.61
C GLN A 152 -2.22 13.63 -14.49
N LEU A 153 -3.17 12.80 -14.02
CA LEU A 153 -3.73 11.69 -14.79
C LEU A 153 -4.83 12.13 -15.77
N GLY A 154 -5.20 13.41 -15.81
CA GLY A 154 -6.30 13.91 -16.61
C GLY A 154 -7.67 13.33 -16.19
N VAL A 155 -7.79 12.85 -14.95
CA VAL A 155 -9.03 12.27 -14.43
C VAL A 155 -9.91 13.38 -13.85
N VAL A 156 -11.07 13.57 -14.46
CA VAL A 156 -12.09 14.48 -13.91
C VAL A 156 -12.76 13.79 -12.74
N VAL A 157 -12.56 14.29 -11.55
CA VAL A 157 -13.22 13.78 -10.34
C VAL A 157 -14.55 14.49 -10.18
N ALA A 158 -15.62 13.73 -9.94
CA ALA A 158 -16.90 14.30 -9.54
C ALA A 158 -16.70 15.24 -8.34
N SER A 159 -17.42 16.36 -8.32
CA SER A 159 -17.18 17.51 -7.43
C SER A 159 -17.32 17.24 -5.93
N GLN A 160 -17.69 16.03 -5.53
CA GLN A 160 -17.91 15.65 -4.14
C GLN A 160 -16.91 14.61 -3.68
N TRP A 161 -15.83 15.09 -3.08
CA TRP A 161 -14.94 14.24 -2.31
C TRP A 161 -15.61 13.76 -1.03
N PRO A 162 -15.29 12.52 -0.57
CA PRO A 162 -15.69 12.10 0.76
C PRO A 162 -15.15 13.08 1.81
N ASP A 163 -16.03 13.71 2.52
CA ASP A 163 -15.74 14.50 3.70
C ASP A 163 -16.51 13.95 4.91
N ALA A 164 -16.49 14.66 6.02
CA ALA A 164 -17.22 14.24 7.22
C ALA A 164 -18.75 14.14 6.99
N ALA A 165 -19.30 14.87 6.04
CA ALA A 165 -20.72 14.86 5.68
C ALA A 165 -21.01 13.89 4.53
N ASN A 166 -20.10 13.76 3.58
CA ASN A 166 -20.26 12.92 2.40
C ASN A 166 -19.49 11.61 2.56
N ARG A 167 -20.17 10.58 3.04
CA ARG A 167 -19.59 9.25 3.26
C ARG A 167 -19.56 8.48 1.94
N PRO A 168 -18.38 8.08 1.45
CA PRO A 168 -18.35 7.24 0.27
C PRO A 168 -19.02 5.90 0.57
N THR A 169 -19.86 5.47 -0.36
CA THR A 169 -20.45 4.14 -0.30
C THR A 169 -19.55 3.18 -1.07
N LEU A 170 -19.09 2.14 -0.40
CA LEU A 170 -18.35 1.07 -1.07
C LEU A 170 -19.32 0.26 -1.92
N PRO A 171 -19.06 0.13 -3.24
CA PRO A 171 -19.81 -0.76 -4.11
C PRO A 171 -19.54 -2.23 -3.73
N GLU A 172 -20.27 -3.15 -4.30
CA GLU A 172 -19.91 -4.56 -4.24
C GLU A 172 -18.49 -4.77 -4.75
N SER A 173 -17.71 -5.48 -3.95
CA SER A 173 -16.32 -5.78 -4.28
C SER A 173 -16.19 -7.25 -4.65
N HIS A 174 -15.55 -7.52 -5.78
CA HIS A 174 -15.14 -8.87 -6.18
C HIS A 174 -13.81 -9.29 -5.53
N ALA A 175 -13.41 -8.63 -4.43
CA ALA A 175 -12.20 -8.97 -3.71
C ALA A 175 -12.32 -10.36 -3.08
N ILE A 176 -11.50 -11.29 -3.52
CA ILE A 176 -11.46 -12.68 -3.02
C ILE A 176 -10.59 -12.75 -1.77
N TRP A 177 -9.63 -11.83 -1.61
CA TRP A 177 -8.64 -11.87 -0.55
C TRP A 177 -8.22 -10.47 -0.09
N GLY A 178 -7.85 -10.32 1.17
CA GLY A 178 -7.26 -9.08 1.67
C GLY A 178 -7.63 -8.72 3.11
N ASN A 179 -7.49 -7.45 3.46
CA ASN A 179 -7.86 -6.95 4.77
C ASN A 179 -9.39 -7.10 4.98
N PRO A 180 -9.85 -7.58 6.15
CA PRO A 180 -11.27 -7.69 6.46
C PRO A 180 -12.12 -6.45 6.14
N SER A 181 -11.57 -5.24 6.25
CA SER A 181 -12.26 -4.01 5.90
C SER A 181 -12.66 -3.89 4.41
N ARG A 182 -12.09 -4.71 3.52
CA ARG A 182 -12.46 -4.75 2.09
C ARG A 182 -13.82 -5.42 1.84
N PHE A 183 -14.27 -6.21 2.78
CA PHE A 183 -15.55 -6.94 2.70
C PHE A 183 -16.71 -6.13 3.29
N GLY A 184 -16.42 -4.94 3.86
CA GLY A 184 -17.44 -4.01 4.32
C GLY A 184 -18.24 -3.45 3.16
N ARG A 185 -19.54 -3.30 3.35
CA ARG A 185 -20.48 -2.73 2.38
C ARG A 185 -21.12 -1.47 2.93
N GLY A 186 -21.57 -0.59 2.05
CA GLY A 186 -22.31 0.61 2.44
C GLY A 186 -21.41 1.82 2.78
N PRO A 187 -21.99 2.84 3.42
CA PRO A 187 -21.29 4.08 3.69
C PRO A 187 -20.14 3.86 4.68
N ILE A 188 -18.93 4.29 4.30
CA ILE A 188 -17.76 4.25 5.16
C ILE A 188 -17.47 5.63 5.73
N ARG A 189 -16.98 5.63 6.96
CA ARG A 189 -16.46 6.84 7.60
C ARG A 189 -14.94 6.81 7.57
N LEU A 190 -14.33 7.80 6.95
CA LEU A 190 -12.89 7.99 7.02
C LEU A 190 -12.54 8.61 8.38
N VAL A 191 -11.99 7.82 9.27
CA VAL A 191 -11.59 8.23 10.62
C VAL A 191 -10.11 7.88 10.81
N PRO A 192 -9.30 8.82 11.34
CA PRO A 192 -7.92 8.51 11.70
C PRO A 192 -7.87 7.35 12.71
N ASP A 193 -7.10 6.32 12.41
CA ASP A 193 -6.86 5.23 13.35
C ASP A 193 -5.71 5.60 14.28
N GLU A 194 -6.05 6.15 15.44
CA GLU A 194 -5.11 6.59 16.47
C GLU A 194 -5.10 5.68 17.71
N GLU A 195 -5.82 4.55 17.69
CA GLU A 195 -5.91 3.61 18.81
C GLU A 195 -4.52 3.17 19.32
N TRP A 196 -3.54 3.04 18.42
CA TRP A 196 -2.18 2.68 18.78
C TRP A 196 -1.51 3.65 19.77
N ARG A 197 -1.93 4.91 19.84
CA ARG A 197 -1.36 5.93 20.73
C ARG A 197 -1.61 5.60 22.20
N THR A 198 -2.76 4.99 22.48
CA THR A 198 -3.20 4.65 23.84
C THR A 198 -3.08 3.16 24.13
N ALA A 199 -3.44 2.31 23.19
CA ALA A 199 -3.54 0.86 23.42
C ALA A 199 -2.19 0.11 23.21
N GLN A 200 -1.24 0.67 22.47
CA GLN A 200 0.08 0.06 22.32
C GLN A 200 0.97 0.41 23.53
N PRO A 201 1.71 -0.57 24.11
CA PRO A 201 2.64 -0.31 25.19
C PRO A 201 3.68 0.77 24.84
N ALA A 202 3.97 1.68 25.76
CA ALA A 202 4.88 2.82 25.51
C ALA A 202 6.29 2.36 25.08
N TRP A 203 6.81 1.28 25.69
CA TRP A 203 8.11 0.74 25.30
C TRP A 203 8.13 0.24 23.85
N THR A 204 7.03 -0.35 23.37
CA THR A 204 6.90 -0.79 21.96
C THR A 204 6.90 0.42 21.01
N ARG A 205 6.17 1.49 21.36
CA ARG A 205 6.18 2.73 20.55
C ARG A 205 7.57 3.33 20.45
N ARG A 206 8.29 3.37 21.59
CA ARG A 206 9.68 3.88 21.64
C ARG A 206 10.63 3.01 20.81
N LEU A 207 10.54 1.69 20.94
CA LEU A 207 11.36 0.76 20.17
C LEU A 207 11.15 0.94 18.67
N VAL A 208 9.89 0.92 18.20
CA VAL A 208 9.56 1.13 16.79
C VAL A 208 10.00 2.51 16.33
N GLY A 209 9.78 3.54 17.13
CA GLY A 209 10.21 4.91 16.85
C GLY A 209 11.73 5.03 16.68
N ALA A 210 12.50 4.43 17.57
CA ALA A 210 13.97 4.43 17.51
C ALA A 210 14.47 3.68 16.25
N MET A 211 13.93 2.49 15.98
CA MET A 211 14.29 1.70 14.79
C MET A 211 13.97 2.42 13.47
N ALA A 212 12.87 3.15 13.40
CA ALA A 212 12.42 3.83 12.21
C ALA A 212 12.75 5.34 12.18
N ALA A 213 13.55 5.86 13.12
CA ALA A 213 13.80 7.30 13.29
C ALA A 213 14.20 8.05 11.99
N PRO A 214 15.14 7.56 11.15
CA PRO A 214 15.50 8.24 9.92
C PRO A 214 14.33 8.36 8.94
N TRP A 215 13.47 7.36 8.87
CA TRP A 215 12.28 7.35 7.99
C TRP A 215 11.16 8.20 8.58
N LEU A 216 10.96 8.20 9.91
CA LEU A 216 10.01 9.10 10.56
C LEU A 216 10.33 10.55 10.22
N ALA A 217 11.59 10.97 10.39
CA ALA A 217 12.04 12.31 10.03
C ALA A 217 11.82 12.59 8.53
N ARG A 218 12.18 11.62 7.66
CA ARG A 218 12.02 11.76 6.21
C ARG A 218 10.57 11.96 5.77
N TYR A 219 9.62 11.29 6.42
CA TYR A 219 8.20 11.38 6.08
C TYR A 219 7.45 12.42 6.91
N GLY A 220 8.14 13.21 7.73
CA GLY A 220 7.53 14.27 8.55
C GLY A 220 6.67 13.75 9.71
N TYR A 221 6.98 12.56 10.24
CA TYR A 221 6.38 12.05 11.47
C TYR A 221 7.15 12.53 12.69
N SER A 222 6.44 12.78 13.81
CA SER A 222 7.08 13.09 15.08
C SER A 222 7.95 11.93 15.55
N LEU A 223 9.18 12.25 16.03
CA LEU A 223 10.07 11.27 16.66
C LEU A 223 9.60 10.92 18.08
N VAL A 224 8.88 11.82 18.71
CA VAL A 224 8.29 11.62 20.03
C VAL A 224 6.93 10.95 19.88
N ALA A 225 6.71 9.89 20.69
CA ALA A 225 5.47 9.08 20.66
C ALA A 225 4.48 9.56 21.72
#